data_2522241fe9ee4b10f8032181fbc06e95
#
_entry.id   2522241fe9ee4b10f8032181fbc06e95
#
_cell.length_a   1.000
_cell.length_b   1.000
_cell.length_c   1.000
_cell.angle_alpha   90.00
_cell.angle_beta   90.00
_cell.angle_gamma   90.00
#
_symmetry.space_group_name_H-M   'P 1'
#
loop_
_entity.id
_entity.type
_entity.pdbx_description
1 polymer ?
#
loop_
_entity_poly.entity_id
_entity_poly.type
_entity_poly.pdbx_seq_one_letter_code
_entity_poly.pdbx_strand_id
1 'polypeptide(L)'
;MGTRHNIGISPGQSLLFAAALVAGAAEFVAIGALASELMPTRARAASLAAAVFGVAFMLRALGDSAASSHWLVYLSPLGWVEQLRPLSDAQPLWLAPIAGLIALCAAATLYLAERDLGASVLAGGSSGRLALWHPGQVGR
;
A
#
# COMPACT_ATOMS: atom_id res chain seq x y z
N MET A 1 -46.92 16.53 -2.28
CA MET A 1 -46.56 15.12 -2.50
C MET A 1 -45.17 15.10 -3.12
N GLY A 2 -44.15 14.87 -2.29
CA GLY A 2 -42.74 14.85 -2.73
C GLY A 2 -42.44 13.54 -3.45
N THR A 3 -42.16 13.61 -4.74
CA THR A 3 -41.56 12.52 -5.48
C THR A 3 -40.17 12.27 -4.89
N ARG A 4 -40.01 11.22 -4.09
CA ARG A 4 -38.72 10.70 -3.71
C ARG A 4 -38.06 10.24 -5.02
N HIS A 5 -37.09 11.01 -5.49
CA HIS A 5 -36.16 10.53 -6.50
C HIS A 5 -35.40 9.33 -5.86
N ASN A 6 -35.89 8.14 -6.11
CA ASN A 6 -35.09 6.93 -5.90
C ASN A 6 -33.93 7.06 -6.85
N ILE A 7 -32.77 7.47 -6.31
CA ILE A 7 -31.49 7.30 -6.98
C ILE A 7 -31.34 5.77 -7.07
N GLY A 8 -31.58 5.21 -8.27
CA GLY A 8 -31.70 3.77 -8.51
C GLY A 8 -30.36 3.03 -8.39
N ILE A 9 -29.67 3.24 -7.26
CA ILE A 9 -28.42 2.53 -6.92
C ILE A 9 -28.82 1.24 -6.23
N SER A 10 -28.47 0.11 -6.82
CA SER A 10 -28.71 -1.20 -6.21
C SER A 10 -27.82 -1.41 -4.96
N PRO A 11 -28.26 -2.22 -3.98
CA PRO A 11 -27.43 -2.55 -2.83
C PRO A 11 -26.06 -3.13 -3.24
N GLY A 12 -25.99 -3.91 -4.32
CA GLY A 12 -24.74 -4.45 -4.86
C GLY A 12 -23.78 -3.38 -5.38
N GLN A 13 -24.32 -2.35 -6.06
CA GLN A 13 -23.52 -1.20 -6.52
C GLN A 13 -22.96 -0.38 -5.35
N SER A 14 -23.77 -0.17 -4.31
CA SER A 14 -23.34 0.51 -3.09
C SER A 14 -22.21 -0.26 -2.38
N LEU A 15 -22.35 -1.59 -2.30
CA LEU A 15 -21.33 -2.45 -1.70
C LEU A 15 -20.03 -2.42 -2.51
N LEU A 16 -20.11 -2.50 -3.83
CA LEU A 16 -18.92 -2.45 -4.69
C LEU A 16 -18.24 -1.07 -4.64
N PHE A 17 -19.02 0.01 -4.52
CA PHE A 17 -18.47 1.35 -4.32
C PHE A 17 -17.71 1.46 -3.01
N ALA A 18 -18.30 0.96 -1.91
CA ALA A 18 -17.62 0.90 -0.62
C ALA A 18 -16.34 0.03 -0.68
N ALA A 19 -16.40 -1.12 -1.34
CA ALA A 19 -15.24 -1.98 -1.56
C ALA A 19 -14.14 -1.29 -2.37
N ALA A 20 -14.49 -0.52 -3.40
CA ALA A 20 -13.53 0.24 -4.20
C ALA A 20 -12.80 1.31 -3.37
N LEU A 21 -13.52 2.04 -2.50
CA LEU A 21 -12.93 3.03 -1.60
C LEU A 21 -11.98 2.38 -0.59
N VAL A 22 -12.39 1.27 0.01
CA VAL A 22 -11.56 0.51 0.97
C VAL A 22 -10.33 -0.08 0.27
N ALA A 23 -10.50 -0.62 -0.92
CA ALA A 23 -9.39 -1.19 -1.71
C ALA A 23 -8.34 -0.13 -2.05
N GLY A 24 -8.74 1.05 -2.52
CA GLY A 24 -7.84 2.17 -2.78
C GLY A 24 -7.10 2.61 -1.51
N ALA A 25 -7.81 2.77 -0.39
CA ALA A 25 -7.17 3.11 0.88
C ALA A 25 -6.17 2.03 1.34
N ALA A 26 -6.51 0.75 1.18
CA ALA A 26 -5.65 -0.37 1.54
C ALA A 26 -4.37 -0.43 0.68
N GLU A 27 -4.46 -0.11 -0.62
CA GLU A 27 -3.26 0.03 -1.48
C GLU A 27 -2.30 1.09 -0.94
N PHE A 28 -2.81 2.27 -0.57
CA PHE A 28 -1.99 3.36 0.00
C PHE A 28 -1.30 2.91 1.28
N VAL A 29 -2.04 2.24 2.18
CA VAL A 29 -1.49 1.73 3.44
C VAL A 29 -0.42 0.67 3.18
N ALA A 30 -0.66 -0.27 2.28
CA ALA A 30 0.26 -1.36 1.96
C ALA A 30 1.58 -0.84 1.35
N ILE A 31 1.51 0.10 0.41
CA ILE A 31 2.69 0.73 -0.20
C ILE A 31 3.43 1.59 0.84
N GLY A 32 2.71 2.34 1.68
CA GLY A 32 3.30 3.14 2.75
C GLY A 32 4.00 2.28 3.81
N ALA A 33 3.42 1.17 4.21
CA ALA A 33 4.02 0.21 5.13
C ALA A 33 5.32 -0.37 4.55
N LEU A 34 5.29 -0.84 3.31
CA LEU A 34 6.48 -1.34 2.63
C LEU A 34 7.57 -0.27 2.51
N ALA A 35 7.21 0.97 2.17
CA ALA A 35 8.16 2.08 2.10
C ALA A 35 8.81 2.36 3.45
N SER A 36 8.09 2.20 4.57
CA SER A 36 8.63 2.39 5.92
C SER A 36 9.66 1.35 6.30
N GLU A 37 9.54 0.11 5.83
CA GLU A 37 10.53 -0.95 6.05
C GLU A 37 11.78 -0.77 5.17
N LEU A 38 11.60 -0.21 3.97
CA LEU A 38 12.71 -0.03 3.02
C LEU A 38 13.59 1.19 3.34
N MET A 39 13.07 2.16 4.10
CA MET A 39 13.74 3.44 4.32
C MET A 39 14.14 3.65 5.79
N PRO A 40 15.37 4.15 6.05
CA PRO A 40 15.89 4.31 7.42
C PRO A 40 15.22 5.48 8.18
N THR A 41 14.50 6.36 7.50
CA THR A 41 13.84 7.51 8.13
C THR A 41 12.43 7.72 7.60
N ARG A 42 11.53 8.23 8.46
CA ARG A 42 10.14 8.54 8.07
C ARG A 42 10.06 9.51 6.89
N ALA A 43 10.94 10.50 6.83
CA ALA A 43 10.97 11.47 5.74
C ALA A 43 11.26 10.80 4.39
N ARG A 44 12.24 9.88 4.36
CA ARG A 44 12.58 9.12 3.16
C ARG A 44 11.48 8.13 2.77
N ALA A 45 10.87 7.47 3.76
CA ALA A 45 9.73 6.58 3.51
C ALA A 45 8.54 7.35 2.89
N ALA A 46 8.21 8.51 3.43
CA ALA A 46 7.17 9.37 2.88
C ALA A 46 7.50 9.85 1.45
N SER A 47 8.77 10.23 1.19
CA SER A 47 9.21 10.62 -0.14
C SER A 47 9.13 9.47 -1.15
N LEU A 48 9.51 8.25 -0.74
CA LEU A 48 9.39 7.05 -1.58
C LEU A 48 7.93 6.75 -1.89
N ALA A 49 7.06 6.72 -0.89
CA ALA A 49 5.63 6.51 -1.08
C ALA A 49 5.03 7.58 -2.01
N ALA A 50 5.36 8.86 -1.78
CA ALA A 50 4.91 9.96 -2.63
C ALA A 50 5.41 9.82 -4.09
N ALA A 51 6.64 9.38 -4.29
CA ALA A 51 7.20 9.14 -5.62
C ALA A 51 6.46 7.99 -6.35
N VAL A 52 6.18 6.88 -5.66
CA VAL A 52 5.41 5.75 -6.22
C VAL A 52 4.02 6.19 -6.64
N PHE A 53 3.31 6.94 -5.78
CA PHE A 53 1.98 7.47 -6.12
C PHE A 53 2.04 8.53 -7.20
N GLY A 54 3.07 9.39 -7.21
CA GLY A 54 3.29 10.37 -8.27
C GLY A 54 3.46 9.73 -9.64
N VAL A 55 4.25 8.64 -9.71
CA VAL A 55 4.41 7.85 -10.95
C VAL A 55 3.10 7.17 -11.34
N ALA A 56 2.40 6.54 -10.39
CA ALA A 56 1.11 5.92 -10.66
C ALA A 56 0.07 6.92 -11.19
N PHE A 57 0.03 8.11 -10.61
CA PHE A 57 -0.83 9.21 -11.06
C PHE A 57 -0.44 9.70 -12.47
N MET A 58 0.86 9.86 -12.74
CA MET A 58 1.34 10.26 -14.07
C MET A 58 0.98 9.23 -15.15
N LEU A 59 1.18 7.94 -14.87
CA LEU A 59 0.78 6.86 -15.78
C LEU A 59 -0.72 6.92 -16.07
N ARG A 60 -1.51 7.19 -15.03
CA ARG A 60 -2.96 7.35 -15.14
C ARG A 60 -3.32 8.55 -16.02
N ALA A 61 -2.75 9.73 -15.75
CA ALA A 61 -3.00 10.95 -16.49
C ALA A 61 -2.59 10.85 -17.98
N LEU A 62 -1.46 10.20 -18.25
CA LEU A 62 -1.01 9.92 -19.61
C LEU A 62 -1.92 8.92 -20.33
N GLY A 63 -2.40 7.90 -19.62
CA GLY A 63 -3.34 6.93 -20.17
C GLY A 63 -4.67 7.55 -20.60
N ASP A 64 -5.12 8.59 -19.90
CA ASP A 64 -6.34 9.34 -20.24
C ASP A 64 -6.17 10.36 -21.38
N SER A 65 -4.93 10.81 -21.59
CA SER A 65 -4.67 11.93 -22.54
C SER A 65 -4.87 11.54 -23.99
N ALA A 66 -4.66 10.25 -24.35
CA ALA A 66 -4.77 9.79 -25.74
C ALA A 66 -5.23 8.32 -25.82
N ALA A 67 -6.07 8.03 -26.79
CA ALA A 67 -6.60 6.68 -27.02
C ALA A 67 -5.50 5.62 -27.27
N SER A 68 -4.37 6.03 -27.86
CA SER A 68 -3.21 5.16 -28.09
C SER A 68 -2.45 4.80 -26.79
N SER A 69 -2.59 5.59 -25.74
CA SER A 69 -1.91 5.42 -24.45
C SER A 69 -2.79 4.77 -23.38
N HIS A 70 -4.02 4.40 -23.70
CA HIS A 70 -4.97 3.87 -22.73
C HIS A 70 -4.50 2.60 -22.02
N TRP A 71 -3.60 1.84 -22.61
CA TRP A 71 -2.97 0.67 -22.00
C TRP A 71 -2.13 1.01 -20.75
N LEU A 72 -1.66 2.27 -20.60
CA LEU A 72 -0.92 2.74 -19.42
C LEU A 72 -1.78 2.73 -18.15
N VAL A 73 -3.11 2.86 -18.28
CA VAL A 73 -4.05 2.78 -17.16
C VAL A 73 -3.95 1.42 -16.46
N TYR A 74 -3.72 0.36 -17.24
CA TYR A 74 -3.58 -1.00 -16.70
C TYR A 74 -2.25 -1.25 -15.95
N LEU A 75 -1.26 -0.39 -16.14
CA LEU A 75 0.01 -0.43 -15.40
C LEU A 75 -0.05 0.34 -14.08
N SER A 76 -1.09 1.15 -13.88
CA SER A 76 -1.26 1.96 -12.68
C SER A 76 -2.18 1.27 -11.67
N PRO A 77 -1.76 1.05 -10.42
CA PRO A 77 -2.63 0.56 -9.35
C PRO A 77 -3.89 1.42 -9.19
N LEU A 78 -3.76 2.74 -9.32
CA LEU A 78 -4.89 3.67 -9.30
C LEU A 78 -5.89 3.41 -10.44
N GLY A 79 -5.41 2.98 -11.61
CA GLY A 79 -6.25 2.63 -12.73
C GLY A 79 -7.11 1.39 -12.46
N TRP A 80 -6.62 0.42 -11.69
CA TRP A 80 -7.39 -0.78 -11.35
C TRP A 80 -8.59 -0.48 -10.46
N VAL A 81 -8.43 0.43 -9.49
CA VAL A 81 -9.53 0.87 -8.62
C VAL A 81 -10.63 1.53 -9.46
N GLU A 82 -10.25 2.30 -10.46
CA GLU A 82 -11.20 2.99 -11.34
C GLU A 82 -11.91 2.03 -12.30
N GLN A 83 -11.24 0.97 -12.78
CA GLN A 83 -11.85 -0.05 -13.62
C GLN A 83 -12.94 -0.87 -12.91
N LEU A 84 -13.04 -0.81 -11.59
CA LEU A 84 -14.16 -1.41 -10.85
C LEU A 84 -15.52 -0.86 -11.27
N ARG A 85 -15.60 0.41 -11.73
CA ARG A 85 -16.81 1.09 -12.26
C ARG A 85 -18.08 0.78 -11.48
N PRO A 86 -18.10 1.00 -10.16
CA PRO A 86 -19.17 0.48 -9.30
C PRO A 86 -20.56 1.03 -9.62
N LEU A 87 -20.65 2.20 -10.28
CA LEU A 87 -21.89 2.90 -10.56
C LEU A 87 -22.36 2.80 -12.02
N SER A 88 -21.55 2.24 -12.92
CA SER A 88 -21.91 2.11 -14.34
C SER A 88 -21.89 0.65 -14.80
N ASP A 89 -20.75 0.16 -15.22
CA ASP A 89 -20.54 -1.21 -15.68
C ASP A 89 -19.62 -1.93 -14.69
N ALA A 90 -20.22 -2.48 -13.64
CA ALA A 90 -19.51 -3.03 -12.50
C ALA A 90 -18.61 -4.21 -12.88
N GLN A 91 -17.30 -4.07 -12.70
CA GLN A 91 -16.30 -5.09 -13.02
C GLN A 91 -15.56 -5.55 -11.76
N PRO A 92 -16.17 -6.38 -10.90
CA PRO A 92 -15.57 -6.81 -9.63
C PRO A 92 -14.29 -7.64 -9.79
N LEU A 93 -14.02 -8.14 -11.00
CA LEU A 93 -12.82 -8.91 -11.30
C LEU A 93 -11.53 -8.10 -11.05
N TRP A 94 -11.58 -6.79 -11.16
CA TRP A 94 -10.45 -5.91 -10.86
C TRP A 94 -10.07 -5.84 -9.36
N LEU A 95 -10.90 -6.37 -8.48
CA LEU A 95 -10.50 -6.57 -7.08
C LEU A 95 -9.37 -7.60 -6.93
N ALA A 96 -9.24 -8.55 -7.86
CA ALA A 96 -8.21 -9.58 -7.79
C ALA A 96 -6.78 -9.04 -7.90
N PRO A 97 -6.41 -8.23 -8.93
CA PRO A 97 -5.07 -7.63 -8.98
C PRO A 97 -4.80 -6.65 -7.84
N ILE A 98 -5.81 -5.89 -7.38
CA ILE A 98 -5.71 -4.99 -6.23
C ILE A 98 -5.38 -5.79 -4.97
N ALA A 99 -6.15 -6.84 -4.68
CA ALA A 99 -5.91 -7.73 -3.53
C ALA A 99 -4.54 -8.42 -3.64
N GLY A 100 -4.12 -8.81 -4.84
CA GLY A 100 -2.81 -9.38 -5.10
C GLY A 100 -1.67 -8.42 -4.78
N LEU A 101 -1.77 -7.17 -5.18
CA LEU A 101 -0.78 -6.13 -4.86
C LEU A 101 -0.71 -5.87 -3.35
N ILE A 102 -1.86 -5.72 -2.69
CA ILE A 102 -1.93 -5.52 -1.24
C ILE A 102 -1.29 -6.70 -0.51
N ALA A 103 -1.63 -7.94 -0.89
CA ALA A 103 -1.07 -9.14 -0.29
C ALA A 103 0.45 -9.24 -0.50
N LEU A 104 0.95 -8.88 -1.69
CA LEU A 104 2.38 -8.87 -2.00
C LEU A 104 3.12 -7.84 -1.14
N CYS A 105 2.61 -6.61 -1.05
CA CYS A 105 3.20 -5.57 -0.21
C CYS A 105 3.17 -5.97 1.28
N ALA A 106 2.07 -6.53 1.78
CA ALA A 106 1.96 -7.00 3.15
C ALA A 106 2.95 -8.14 3.45
N ALA A 107 3.05 -9.13 2.56
CA ALA A 107 4.00 -10.22 2.72
C ALA A 107 5.45 -9.73 2.72
N ALA A 108 5.80 -8.79 1.82
CA ALA A 108 7.13 -8.20 1.77
C ALA A 108 7.44 -7.40 3.05
N THR A 109 6.48 -6.62 3.56
CA THR A 109 6.61 -5.87 4.82
C THR A 109 6.86 -6.81 6.00
N LEU A 110 6.08 -7.88 6.13
CA LEU A 110 6.25 -8.87 7.20
C LEU A 110 7.61 -9.57 7.11
N TYR A 111 8.00 -9.97 5.92
CA TYR A 111 9.30 -10.61 5.70
C TYR A 111 10.48 -9.70 6.10
N LEU A 112 10.44 -8.43 5.75
CA LEU A 112 11.46 -7.46 6.11
C LEU A 112 11.48 -7.20 7.63
N ALA A 113 10.31 -7.04 8.25
CA ALA A 113 10.17 -6.84 9.68
C ALA A 113 10.74 -8.04 10.50
N GLU A 114 10.48 -9.27 10.09
CA GLU A 114 11.04 -10.47 10.73
C GLU A 114 12.57 -10.53 10.63
N ARG A 115 13.11 -10.13 9.49
CA ARG A 115 14.57 -10.08 9.29
C ARG A 115 15.24 -9.09 10.23
N ASP A 116 14.65 -7.90 10.42
CA ASP A 116 15.18 -6.86 11.30
C ASP A 116 15.11 -7.26 12.77
N LEU A 117 14.03 -7.89 13.19
CA LEU A 117 13.88 -8.44 14.54
C LEU A 117 14.93 -9.52 14.83
N GLY A 118 15.19 -10.44 13.88
CA GLY A 118 16.21 -11.46 14.01
C GLY A 118 17.63 -10.87 14.15
N ALA A 119 17.94 -9.84 13.39
CA ALA A 119 19.24 -9.15 13.45
C ALA A 119 19.44 -8.40 14.78
N SER A 120 18.41 -7.76 15.33
CA SER A 120 18.45 -7.02 16.59
C SER A 120 18.67 -7.96 17.80
N VAL A 121 18.04 -9.13 17.81
CA VAL A 121 18.21 -10.14 18.87
C VAL A 121 19.62 -10.68 18.90
N LEU A 122 20.23 -10.94 17.74
CA LEU A 122 21.61 -11.41 17.64
C LEU A 122 22.62 -10.32 18.08
N ALA A 123 22.40 -9.06 17.72
CA ALA A 123 23.23 -7.93 18.14
C ALA A 123 23.13 -7.66 19.65
N GLY A 124 21.94 -7.73 20.23
CA GLY A 124 21.72 -7.57 21.68
C GLY A 124 22.41 -8.67 22.51
N GLY A 125 22.42 -9.91 22.02
CA GLY A 125 23.09 -11.02 22.68
C GLY A 125 24.61 -10.89 22.76
N SER A 126 25.25 -10.28 21.74
CA SER A 126 26.70 -10.06 21.71
C SER A 126 27.12 -8.90 22.65
N SER A 127 26.32 -7.84 22.73
CA SER A 127 26.60 -6.70 23.60
C SER A 127 26.49 -7.05 25.10
N GLY A 128 25.53 -7.92 25.46
CA GLY A 128 25.37 -8.41 26.83
C GLY A 128 26.55 -9.27 27.31
N ARG A 129 27.18 -10.03 26.43
CA ARG A 129 28.36 -10.87 26.78
C ARG A 129 29.62 -10.02 26.98
N LEU A 130 29.80 -8.95 26.21
CA LEU A 130 30.94 -8.06 26.35
C LEU A 130 30.86 -7.21 27.62
N ALA A 131 29.65 -6.82 28.06
CA ALA A 131 29.44 -6.07 29.31
C ALA A 131 29.75 -6.90 30.57
N LEU A 132 29.59 -8.22 30.53
CA LEU A 132 29.90 -9.12 31.64
C LEU A 132 31.40 -9.44 31.76
N TRP A 133 32.22 -9.06 30.78
CA TRP A 133 33.66 -9.39 30.75
C TRP A 133 34.56 -8.27 31.25
N HIS A 134 34.01 -7.13 31.73
CA HIS A 134 34.79 -6.09 32.38
C HIS A 134 34.39 -5.90 33.86
N PRO A 135 34.84 -6.77 34.79
CA PRO A 135 34.60 -6.62 36.21
C PRO A 135 35.63 -5.71 36.92
N GLY A 136 36.20 -4.69 36.25
CA GLY A 136 37.34 -3.98 36.79
C GLY A 136 37.39 -2.46 36.70
N GLN A 137 36.28 -1.76 36.46
CA GLN A 137 36.28 -0.28 36.45
C GLN A 137 35.16 0.33 37.30
N VAL A 138 35.06 -0.10 38.55
CA VAL A 138 34.38 0.67 39.59
C VAL A 138 35.42 1.08 40.64
N GLY A 139 35.86 2.33 40.60
CA GLY A 139 36.64 2.89 41.68
C GLY A 139 37.86 3.72 41.24
N ARG A 140 37.65 4.96 40.94
CA ARG A 140 38.43 6.11 41.51
C ARG A 140 37.78 7.43 41.11
#